data_64f793fca57f4b224e85f995b541dbb2
#
_entry.id   64f793fca57f4b224e85f995b541dbb2
#
_cell.length_a   1.000
_cell.length_b   1.000
_cell.length_c   1.000
_cell.angle_alpha   90.00
_cell.angle_beta   90.00
_cell.angle_gamma   90.00
#
_symmetry.space_group_name_H-M   'P 1'
#
loop_
_entity.id
_entity.type
_entity.pdbx_description
1 polymer ?
#
loop_
_entity_poly.entity_id
_entity_poly.type
_entity_poly.pdbx_seq_one_letter_code
_entity_poly.pdbx_strand_id
1 'polypeptide(L)'
;PAAPRGPGRPKLGVVAREITLLPRHWDWLAQQKGGASVAIRRLVDEARRASGDKDRTRSAQEAAYRFMTTMGGNRPHYEEAIRALFAHDRRRFATLIADWPADIRDHAISLAYSDQAD
;
A
#
# COMPACT_ATOMS: atom_id res chain seq x y z
N PRO A 1 20.72 -15.10 -26.73
CA PRO A 1 21.06 -15.13 -26.24
C PRO A 1 21.49 -15.25 -25.11
N ALA A 2 21.45 -15.39 -25.06
CA ALA A 2 21.67 -15.51 -24.29
C ALA A 2 22.25 -15.91 -23.35
N ALA A 3 22.41 -16.18 -23.00
CA ALA A 3 22.74 -16.59 -22.17
C ALA A 3 23.56 -17.10 -21.70
N PRO A 4 24.01 -17.23 -21.18
CA PRO A 4 24.83 -17.69 -20.74
C PRO A 4 24.97 -18.49 -20.12
N ARG A 5 25.12 -18.97 -20.14
CA ARG A 5 25.17 -19.69 -19.61
C ARG A 5 26.08 -20.25 -18.91
N GLY A 6 26.62 -20.66 -18.79
CA GLY A 6 27.59 -21.30 -18.04
C GLY A 6 27.05 -21.82 -16.79
N PRO A 7 27.89 -22.30 -15.95
CA PRO A 7 27.39 -22.79 -14.68
C PRO A 7 26.64 -21.73 -13.91
N GLY A 8 26.81 -20.49 -14.33
CA GLY A 8 26.09 -19.41 -13.69
C GLY A 8 24.71 -19.24 -14.18
N ARG A 9 24.13 -20.28 -14.81
CA ARG A 9 22.80 -20.14 -15.22
C ARG A 9 21.94 -19.60 -14.12
N PRO A 10 21.10 -18.57 -14.39
CA PRO A 10 20.27 -18.00 -13.35
C PRO A 10 19.35 -19.04 -12.75
N LYS A 11 19.28 -19.00 -11.46
CA LYS A 11 18.31 -19.80 -10.73
C LYS A 11 17.20 -18.88 -10.37
N LEU A 12 16.11 -19.38 -9.91
CA LEU A 12 15.03 -18.55 -9.43
C LEU A 12 14.38 -17.69 -10.51
N GLY A 13 14.68 -17.97 -11.77
CA GLY A 13 14.00 -17.28 -12.86
C GLY A 13 14.44 -15.86 -13.11
N VAL A 14 15.60 -15.47 -12.62
CA VAL A 14 16.08 -14.10 -12.90
C VAL A 14 16.37 -13.93 -14.38
N VAL A 15 16.07 -12.75 -14.89
CA VAL A 15 16.25 -12.41 -16.29
C VAL A 15 17.05 -11.11 -16.35
N ALA A 16 18.11 -11.11 -17.15
CA ALA A 16 18.93 -9.92 -17.30
C ALA A 16 18.27 -8.91 -18.21
N ARG A 17 18.39 -7.65 -17.85
CA ARG A 17 17.94 -6.54 -18.67
C ARG A 17 18.93 -5.41 -18.52
N GLU A 18 18.99 -4.57 -19.51
CA GLU A 18 19.85 -3.42 -19.47
C GLU A 18 19.11 -2.23 -18.89
N ILE A 19 19.79 -1.47 -18.04
CA ILE A 19 19.19 -0.34 -17.36
C ILE A 19 20.23 0.74 -17.22
N THR A 20 19.84 1.98 -17.37
CA THR A 20 20.77 3.11 -17.21
C THR A 20 20.51 3.79 -15.89
N LEU A 21 21.57 4.03 -15.15
CA LEU A 21 21.53 4.73 -13.87
C LEU A 21 22.62 5.78 -13.86
N LEU A 22 22.50 6.73 -12.96
CA LEU A 22 23.54 7.74 -12.81
C LEU A 22 24.75 7.15 -12.10
N PRO A 23 25.93 7.73 -12.31
CA PRO A 23 27.12 7.22 -11.61
C PRO A 23 26.96 7.11 -10.11
N ARG A 24 26.33 8.09 -9.47
CA ARG A 24 26.14 8.02 -8.03
C ARG A 24 25.26 6.84 -7.61
N HIS A 25 24.31 6.47 -8.46
CA HIS A 25 23.48 5.29 -8.18
C HIS A 25 24.32 4.02 -8.20
N TRP A 26 25.18 3.91 -9.21
CA TRP A 26 26.03 2.74 -9.31
C TRP A 26 27.03 2.65 -8.17
N ASP A 27 27.59 3.80 -7.76
CA ASP A 27 28.51 3.84 -6.63
C ASP A 27 27.83 3.35 -5.36
N TRP A 28 26.61 3.81 -5.11
CA TRP A 28 25.88 3.40 -3.92
C TRP A 28 25.53 1.92 -3.97
N LEU A 29 25.07 1.44 -5.11
CA LEU A 29 24.69 0.04 -5.26
C LEU A 29 25.89 -0.88 -5.06
N ALA A 30 27.07 -0.47 -5.51
CA ALA A 30 28.27 -1.29 -5.36
C ALA A 30 28.62 -1.52 -3.90
N GLN A 31 28.23 -0.62 -3.02
CA GLN A 31 28.54 -0.72 -1.60
C GLN A 31 27.53 -1.55 -0.84
N GLN A 32 26.44 -1.95 -1.47
CA GLN A 32 25.39 -2.69 -0.79
C GLN A 32 25.78 -4.15 -0.64
N LYS A 33 25.34 -4.73 0.46
CA LYS A 33 25.61 -6.14 0.72
C LYS A 33 24.97 -6.98 -0.38
N GLY A 34 25.73 -7.87 -0.95
CA GLY A 34 25.26 -8.73 -2.02
C GLY A 34 25.39 -8.12 -3.41
N GLY A 35 25.81 -6.86 -3.51
CA GLY A 35 26.04 -6.22 -4.79
C GLY A 35 24.80 -5.58 -5.39
N ALA A 36 24.96 -5.03 -6.58
CA ALA A 36 23.94 -4.21 -7.21
C ALA A 36 22.67 -4.99 -7.52
N SER A 37 22.80 -6.19 -8.08
CA SER A 37 21.61 -6.95 -8.47
C SER A 37 20.76 -7.32 -7.28
N VAL A 38 21.37 -7.76 -6.20
CA VAL A 38 20.65 -8.12 -4.98
C VAL A 38 19.97 -6.88 -4.40
N ALA A 39 20.71 -5.77 -4.35
CA ALA A 39 20.17 -4.54 -3.80
C ALA A 39 18.98 -4.04 -4.63
N ILE A 40 19.07 -4.09 -5.95
CA ILE A 40 17.99 -3.62 -6.80
C ILE A 40 16.77 -4.50 -6.63
N ARG A 41 16.92 -5.81 -6.58
CA ARG A 41 15.77 -6.69 -6.39
C ARG A 41 15.08 -6.43 -5.05
N ARG A 42 15.86 -6.23 -3.99
CA ARG A 42 15.28 -5.91 -2.69
C ARG A 42 14.52 -4.59 -2.72
N LEU A 43 15.11 -3.57 -3.34
CA LEU A 43 14.47 -2.26 -3.42
C LEU A 43 13.18 -2.30 -4.23
N VAL A 44 13.17 -3.06 -5.32
CA VAL A 44 11.97 -3.21 -6.13
C VAL A 44 10.88 -3.92 -5.33
N ASP A 45 11.25 -4.98 -4.62
CA ASP A 45 10.25 -5.70 -3.81
C ASP A 45 9.68 -4.81 -2.72
N GLU A 46 10.52 -4.01 -2.09
CA GLU A 46 10.05 -3.07 -1.07
C GLU A 46 9.10 -2.03 -1.65
N ALA A 47 9.45 -1.49 -2.82
CA ALA A 47 8.60 -0.50 -3.47
C ALA A 47 7.25 -1.10 -3.87
N ARG A 48 7.27 -2.33 -4.37
CA ARG A 48 6.03 -3.00 -4.76
C ARG A 48 5.13 -3.25 -3.55
N ARG A 49 5.70 -3.66 -2.43
CA ARG A 49 4.91 -3.86 -1.22
C ARG A 49 4.30 -2.55 -0.72
N ALA A 50 5.10 -1.49 -0.70
CA ALA A 50 4.61 -0.19 -0.26
C ALA A 50 3.49 0.31 -1.17
N SER A 51 3.63 0.13 -2.48
CA SER A 51 2.61 0.54 -3.42
C SER A 51 1.33 -0.27 -3.23
N GLY A 52 1.47 -1.58 -3.00
CA GLY A 52 0.31 -2.42 -2.76
C GLY A 52 -0.44 -2.03 -1.50
N ASP A 53 0.29 -1.68 -0.44
CA ASP A 53 -0.34 -1.22 0.80
C ASP A 53 -1.11 0.06 0.59
N LYS A 54 -0.54 1.01 -0.16
CA LYS A 54 -1.23 2.26 -0.46
C LYS A 54 -2.48 2.02 -1.30
N ASP A 55 -2.40 1.11 -2.26
CA ASP A 55 -3.54 0.79 -3.10
C ASP A 55 -4.66 0.15 -2.29
N ARG A 56 -4.32 -0.75 -1.36
CA ARG A 56 -5.33 -1.37 -0.51
C ARG A 56 -5.99 -0.34 0.39
N THR A 57 -5.20 0.57 0.95
CA THR A 57 -5.75 1.64 1.79
C THR A 57 -6.72 2.51 0.99
N ARG A 58 -6.32 2.91 -0.21
CA ARG A 58 -7.18 3.75 -1.05
C ARG A 58 -8.46 3.03 -1.41
N SER A 59 -8.38 1.76 -1.78
CA SER A 59 -9.57 0.98 -2.12
C SER A 59 -10.52 0.85 -0.94
N ALA A 60 -9.97 0.64 0.25
CA ALA A 60 -10.78 0.56 1.46
C ALA A 60 -11.47 1.88 1.76
N GLN A 61 -10.74 2.98 1.63
CA GLN A 61 -11.32 4.30 1.86
C GLN A 61 -12.46 4.60 0.88
N GLU A 62 -12.28 4.23 -0.37
CA GLU A 62 -13.32 4.47 -1.37
C GLU A 62 -14.54 3.60 -1.14
N ALA A 63 -14.33 2.35 -0.75
CA ALA A 63 -15.46 1.48 -0.43
C ALA A 63 -16.26 2.01 0.75
N ALA A 64 -15.57 2.44 1.80
CA ALA A 64 -16.23 3.03 2.96
C ALA A 64 -16.95 4.31 2.59
N TYR A 65 -16.32 5.13 1.77
CA TYR A 65 -16.92 6.38 1.32
C TYR A 65 -18.24 6.13 0.57
N ARG A 66 -18.24 5.18 -0.37
CA ARG A 66 -19.45 4.87 -1.12
C ARG A 66 -20.56 4.37 -0.21
N PHE A 67 -20.20 3.49 0.73
CA PHE A 67 -21.19 2.99 1.69
C PHE A 67 -21.75 4.12 2.54
N MET A 68 -20.88 4.97 3.07
CA MET A 68 -21.30 6.05 3.96
C MET A 68 -22.13 7.09 3.24
N THR A 69 -21.83 7.36 1.96
CA THR A 69 -22.63 8.30 1.18
C THR A 69 -24.03 7.77 1.02
N THR A 70 -24.18 6.49 0.76
CA THR A 70 -25.49 5.88 0.56
C THR A 70 -26.27 5.79 1.86
N MET A 71 -25.61 5.38 2.94
CA MET A 71 -26.32 5.00 4.17
C MET A 71 -26.25 6.07 5.25
N GLY A 72 -25.31 7.00 5.16
CA GLY A 72 -25.06 7.92 6.26
C GLY A 72 -24.97 9.38 5.89
N GLY A 73 -25.34 9.76 4.67
CA GLY A 73 -25.10 11.11 4.19
C GLY A 73 -25.71 12.23 5.02
N ASN A 74 -26.81 11.95 5.72
CA ASN A 74 -27.48 12.96 6.54
C ASN A 74 -27.22 12.79 8.03
N ARG A 75 -26.33 11.90 8.40
CA ARG A 75 -26.10 11.65 9.81
C ARG A 75 -25.13 12.66 10.40
N PRO A 76 -25.19 12.84 11.74
CA PRO A 76 -24.31 13.80 12.39
C PRO A 76 -22.84 13.53 12.10
N HIS A 77 -22.09 14.59 11.90
CA HIS A 77 -20.63 14.53 11.71
C HIS A 77 -20.20 13.81 10.43
N TYR A 78 -21.11 13.69 9.46
CA TYR A 78 -20.80 12.95 8.24
C TYR A 78 -19.57 13.53 7.54
N GLU A 79 -19.53 14.86 7.31
CA GLU A 79 -18.44 15.45 6.55
C GLU A 79 -17.12 15.35 7.29
N GLU A 80 -17.15 15.53 8.60
CA GLU A 80 -15.94 15.38 9.39
C GLU A 80 -15.44 13.93 9.38
N ALA A 81 -16.38 12.98 9.42
CA ALA A 81 -16.03 11.58 9.36
C ALA A 81 -15.36 11.24 8.03
N ILE A 82 -15.85 11.80 6.93
CA ILE A 82 -15.23 11.58 5.63
C ILE A 82 -13.80 12.13 5.62
N ARG A 83 -13.59 13.30 6.21
CA ARG A 83 -12.23 13.84 6.29
C ARG A 83 -11.31 12.93 7.10
N ALA A 84 -11.80 12.42 8.23
CA ALA A 84 -11.01 11.49 9.05
C ALA A 84 -10.71 10.20 8.30
N LEU A 85 -11.69 9.71 7.53
CA LEU A 85 -11.50 8.51 6.71
C LEU A 85 -10.32 8.67 5.74
N PHE A 86 -10.32 9.76 4.98
CA PHE A 86 -9.27 9.96 3.98
C PHE A 86 -7.95 10.43 4.59
N ALA A 87 -7.96 10.89 5.83
CA ALA A 87 -6.73 11.13 6.59
C ALA A 87 -6.20 9.86 7.24
N HIS A 88 -6.92 8.76 7.10
CA HIS A 88 -6.59 7.46 7.69
C HIS A 88 -6.47 7.57 9.20
N ASP A 89 -7.34 8.37 9.81
CA ASP A 89 -7.36 8.58 11.24
C ASP A 89 -8.47 7.74 11.86
N ARG A 90 -8.14 6.49 12.15
CA ARG A 90 -9.12 5.50 12.60
C ARG A 90 -9.81 5.93 13.88
N ARG A 91 -9.05 6.45 14.84
CA ARG A 91 -9.63 6.81 16.13
C ARG A 91 -10.64 7.92 15.98
N ARG A 92 -10.27 8.98 15.25
CA ARG A 92 -11.18 10.09 15.06
C ARG A 92 -12.40 9.67 14.25
N PHE A 93 -12.20 8.86 13.23
CA PHE A 93 -13.30 8.34 12.43
C PHE A 93 -14.31 7.62 13.32
N ALA A 94 -13.85 6.70 14.14
CA ALA A 94 -14.73 5.91 15.00
C ALA A 94 -15.45 6.81 16.00
N THR A 95 -14.77 7.81 16.54
CA THR A 95 -15.39 8.75 17.47
C THR A 95 -16.51 9.53 16.81
N LEU A 96 -16.27 10.00 15.59
CA LEU A 96 -17.24 10.85 14.91
C LEU A 96 -18.52 10.09 14.54
N ILE A 97 -18.42 8.80 14.27
CA ILE A 97 -19.60 8.01 13.88
C ILE A 97 -20.14 7.13 15.02
N ALA A 98 -19.67 7.38 16.24
CA ALA A 98 -20.00 6.53 17.38
C ALA A 98 -21.51 6.43 17.61
N ASP A 99 -22.27 7.49 17.33
CA ASP A 99 -23.70 7.52 17.59
C ASP A 99 -24.55 7.10 16.38
N TRP A 100 -23.92 6.69 15.30
CA TRP A 100 -24.66 6.17 14.16
C TRP A 100 -25.27 4.81 14.51
N PRO A 101 -26.30 4.37 13.76
CA PRO A 101 -26.83 3.02 13.99
C PRO A 101 -25.71 2.00 13.94
N ALA A 102 -25.75 1.04 14.86
CA ALA A 102 -24.63 0.13 15.08
C ALA A 102 -24.25 -0.65 13.83
N ASP A 103 -25.20 -1.09 13.05
CA ASP A 103 -24.90 -1.86 11.84
C ASP A 103 -24.21 -1.00 10.80
N ILE A 104 -24.63 0.25 10.64
CA ILE A 104 -23.99 1.16 9.69
C ILE A 104 -22.60 1.54 10.17
N ARG A 105 -22.49 1.90 11.45
CA ARG A 105 -21.21 2.26 12.05
C ARG A 105 -20.19 1.12 11.91
N ASP A 106 -20.59 -0.07 12.31
CA ASP A 106 -19.66 -1.19 12.33
C ASP A 106 -19.26 -1.61 10.94
N HIS A 107 -20.17 -1.56 9.98
CA HIS A 107 -19.83 -1.90 8.61
C HIS A 107 -18.88 -0.88 8.00
N ALA A 108 -19.10 0.41 8.27
CA ALA A 108 -18.21 1.45 7.78
C ALA A 108 -16.78 1.26 8.31
N ILE A 109 -16.65 0.96 9.59
CA ILE A 109 -15.35 0.72 10.19
C ILE A 109 -14.69 -0.51 9.56
N SER A 110 -15.46 -1.56 9.36
CA SER A 110 -14.96 -2.78 8.76
C SER A 110 -14.44 -2.54 7.34
N LEU A 111 -15.19 -1.78 6.54
CA LEU A 111 -14.74 -1.48 5.18
C LEU A 111 -13.47 -0.66 5.18
N ALA A 112 -13.39 0.33 6.04
CA ALA A 112 -12.27 1.27 6.04
C ALA A 112 -10.99 0.68 6.61
N TYR A 113 -11.11 -0.22 7.59
CA TYR A 113 -9.95 -0.62 8.40
C TYR A 113 -9.83 -2.12 8.61
N SER A 114 -10.43 -2.93 7.74
CA SER A 114 -10.40 -4.37 7.93
C SER A 114 -8.99 -4.96 7.84
N ASP A 115 -8.09 -4.27 7.16
CA ASP A 115 -6.72 -4.75 7.00
C ASP A 115 -5.84 -4.46 8.19
N GLN A 116 -6.32 -3.70 9.15
CA GLN A 116 -5.49 -3.29 10.27
C GLN A 116 -5.68 -4.27 11.42
N ALA A 117 -4.57 -4.83 11.84
CA ALA A 117 -4.58 -5.67 13.03
C ALA A 117 -4.79 -4.80 14.25
N ASP A 118 -5.47 -5.31 15.20
CA ASP A 118 -5.72 -4.59 16.44
C ASP A 118 -4.60 -4.72 17.42
#